data_0d4a2a60a0b3499a361aed193a597c00
#
_entry.id   0d4a2a60a0b3499a361aed193a597c00
#
_cell.length_a   1.000
_cell.length_b   1.000
_cell.length_c   1.000
_cell.angle_alpha   90.00
_cell.angle_beta   90.00
_cell.angle_gamma   90.00
#
_symmetry.space_group_name_H-M   'P 1'
#
loop_
_entity.id
_entity.type
_entity.pdbx_description
1 polymer ?
#
loop_
_entity_poly.entity_id
_entity_poly.type
_entity_poly.pdbx_seq_one_letter_code
_entity_poly.pdbx_strand_id
1 'polypeptide(L)'
;LDNIEMHWKQSDKIIEKTPEEKATIIAAEMEKWIGATVARGGEAVASYNILSEPLAEQVDGNTFDWGAFMGETDYVRAAVQMARDTVSHNLNLYVSNTFAPEDDVVAKADQLIALVSSFEDSKTVIDGYNILLNVKYSTDAATQLANETAISNMFKAFAATGKKVRISNFRIGVADAQSISADVRTAVAEYCAYILQ
;
A
#
# COMPACT_ATOMS: atom_id res chain seq x y z
N LEU A 1 -12.39 -12.55 -7.98
CA LEU A 1 -13.80 -12.19 -7.78
C LEU A 1 -14.70 -12.50 -8.98
N ASP A 2 -14.15 -12.89 -10.13
CA ASP A 2 -14.89 -13.17 -11.38
C ASP A 2 -15.92 -14.32 -11.26
N ASN A 3 -15.78 -15.13 -10.20
CA ASN A 3 -16.68 -16.27 -9.94
C ASN A 3 -17.79 -15.98 -8.92
N ILE A 4 -17.91 -14.72 -8.44
CA ILE A 4 -18.97 -14.36 -7.50
C ILE A 4 -20.28 -14.14 -8.26
N GLU A 5 -21.31 -14.90 -7.91
CA GLU A 5 -22.60 -14.78 -8.54
C GLU A 5 -23.37 -13.58 -8.00
N MET A 6 -23.46 -12.52 -8.80
CA MET A 6 -24.11 -11.24 -8.44
C MET A 6 -25.56 -11.15 -8.90
N HIS A 7 -26.17 -12.25 -9.28
CA HIS A 7 -27.56 -12.30 -9.72
C HIS A 7 -28.24 -13.61 -9.30
N TRP A 8 -29.56 -13.58 -9.25
CA TRP A 8 -30.39 -14.77 -9.03
C TRP A 8 -30.92 -15.32 -10.35
N LYS A 9 -30.98 -16.65 -10.47
CA LYS A 9 -31.74 -17.31 -11.53
C LYS A 9 -33.09 -17.74 -10.99
N GLN A 10 -34.18 -17.24 -11.58
CA GLN A 10 -35.51 -17.67 -11.31
C GLN A 10 -36.23 -17.96 -12.63
N SER A 11 -36.43 -19.22 -12.93
CA SER A 11 -36.90 -19.71 -14.25
C SER A 11 -35.92 -19.26 -15.35
N ASP A 12 -36.44 -18.63 -16.42
CA ASP A 12 -35.63 -18.11 -17.53
C ASP A 12 -35.24 -16.63 -17.36
N LYS A 13 -35.48 -16.05 -16.16
CA LYS A 13 -35.15 -14.66 -15.85
C LYS A 13 -33.93 -14.59 -14.96
N ILE A 14 -32.98 -13.72 -15.33
CA ILE A 14 -31.87 -13.28 -14.48
C ILE A 14 -32.37 -12.06 -13.73
N ILE A 15 -32.36 -12.12 -12.40
CA ILE A 15 -32.69 -11.01 -11.52
C ILE A 15 -31.40 -10.58 -10.86
N GLU A 16 -31.01 -9.33 -11.06
CA GLU A 16 -29.82 -8.78 -10.43
C GLU A 16 -30.02 -8.63 -8.94
N LYS A 17 -28.99 -8.96 -8.14
CA LYS A 17 -29.01 -8.77 -6.69
C LYS A 17 -29.06 -7.29 -6.32
N THR A 18 -29.67 -6.99 -5.19
CA THR A 18 -29.67 -5.61 -4.66
C THR A 18 -28.28 -5.17 -4.25
N PRO A 19 -28.01 -3.87 -4.13
CA PRO A 19 -26.71 -3.39 -3.62
C PRO A 19 -26.32 -4.00 -2.27
N GLU A 20 -27.28 -4.16 -1.35
CA GLU A 20 -27.09 -4.74 -0.03
C GLU A 20 -26.73 -6.22 -0.09
N GLU A 21 -27.38 -6.97 -0.97
CA GLU A 21 -27.05 -8.39 -1.22
C GLU A 21 -25.66 -8.53 -1.82
N LYS A 22 -25.28 -7.66 -2.76
CA LYS A 22 -23.93 -7.62 -3.34
C LYS A 22 -22.88 -7.30 -2.28
N ALA A 23 -23.11 -6.27 -1.47
CA ALA A 23 -22.21 -5.90 -0.36
C ALA A 23 -21.99 -7.06 0.63
N THR A 24 -23.07 -7.77 0.98
CA THR A 24 -22.99 -8.94 1.88
C THR A 24 -22.14 -10.06 1.29
N ILE A 25 -22.32 -10.37 0.00
CA ILE A 25 -21.53 -11.40 -0.69
C ILE A 25 -20.05 -11.00 -0.76
N ILE A 26 -19.77 -9.76 -1.12
CA ILE A 26 -18.41 -9.26 -1.22
C ILE A 26 -17.70 -9.26 0.13
N ALA A 27 -18.38 -8.83 1.20
CA ALA A 27 -17.83 -8.89 2.55
C ALA A 27 -17.52 -10.31 2.99
N ALA A 28 -18.41 -11.27 2.71
CA ALA A 28 -18.18 -12.69 3.04
C ALA A 28 -17.01 -13.31 2.26
N GLU A 29 -16.82 -12.94 1.01
CA GLU A 29 -15.67 -13.41 0.22
C GLU A 29 -14.35 -12.75 0.69
N MET A 30 -14.39 -11.47 1.06
CA MET A 30 -13.23 -10.79 1.67
C MET A 30 -12.83 -11.49 2.98
N GLU A 31 -13.79 -11.80 3.86
CA GLU A 31 -13.53 -12.49 5.12
C GLU A 31 -12.88 -13.86 4.90
N LYS A 32 -13.40 -14.66 3.98
CA LYS A 32 -12.82 -15.96 3.62
C LYS A 32 -11.38 -15.81 3.15
N TRP A 33 -11.12 -14.86 2.26
CA TRP A 33 -9.80 -14.67 1.67
C TRP A 33 -8.77 -14.15 2.69
N ILE A 34 -9.12 -13.11 3.45
CA ILE A 34 -8.27 -12.55 4.51
C ILE A 34 -8.04 -13.59 5.60
N GLY A 35 -9.11 -14.21 6.11
CA GLY A 35 -9.04 -15.22 7.15
C GLY A 35 -8.16 -16.41 6.75
N ALA A 36 -8.34 -16.96 5.53
CA ALA A 36 -7.51 -18.05 5.05
C ALA A 36 -6.04 -17.66 4.89
N THR A 37 -5.77 -16.44 4.40
CA THR A 37 -4.40 -15.94 4.19
C THR A 37 -3.68 -15.73 5.52
N VAL A 38 -4.32 -15.06 6.46
CA VAL A 38 -3.76 -14.73 7.78
C VAL A 38 -3.61 -16.00 8.64
N ALA A 39 -4.62 -16.86 8.66
CA ALA A 39 -4.55 -18.13 9.39
C ALA A 39 -3.44 -19.05 8.86
N ARG A 40 -3.23 -19.09 7.53
CA ARG A 40 -2.16 -19.88 6.93
C ARG A 40 -0.76 -19.36 7.25
N GLY A 41 -0.60 -18.04 7.41
CA GLY A 41 0.64 -17.42 7.87
C GLY A 41 0.93 -17.75 9.33
N GLY A 42 -0.11 -17.88 10.15
CA GLY A 42 0.01 -18.20 11.58
C GLY A 42 1.02 -17.29 12.28
N GLU A 43 1.72 -17.82 13.27
CA GLU A 43 2.76 -17.08 14.02
C GLU A 43 4.03 -16.80 13.22
N ALA A 44 4.23 -17.45 12.05
CA ALA A 44 5.40 -17.23 11.20
C ALA A 44 5.35 -15.88 10.47
N VAL A 45 4.17 -15.29 10.32
CA VAL A 45 3.97 -14.00 9.63
C VAL A 45 3.52 -12.93 10.62
N ALA A 46 4.42 -12.03 10.94
CA ALA A 46 4.18 -10.96 11.92
C ALA A 46 3.53 -9.70 11.31
N SER A 47 3.40 -9.63 9.98
CA SER A 47 2.84 -8.43 9.31
C SER A 47 2.30 -8.68 7.92
N TYR A 48 1.27 -7.93 7.55
CA TYR A 48 0.69 -7.91 6.20
C TYR A 48 0.52 -6.48 5.69
N ASN A 49 0.53 -6.32 4.37
CA ASN A 49 -0.03 -5.12 3.75
C ASN A 49 -1.54 -5.34 3.62
N ILE A 50 -2.32 -4.57 4.37
CA ILE A 50 -3.78 -4.68 4.33
C ILE A 50 -4.36 -3.93 3.13
N LEU A 51 -3.62 -2.94 2.64
CA LEU A 51 -3.96 -2.14 1.47
C LEU A 51 -2.68 -1.85 0.68
N SER A 52 -2.75 -2.02 -0.64
CA SER A 52 -1.62 -1.76 -1.54
C SER A 52 -2.02 -0.77 -2.61
N GLU A 53 -1.12 0.20 -2.89
CA GLU A 53 -1.23 1.20 -3.94
C GLU A 53 -2.54 2.00 -3.92
N PRO A 54 -3.00 2.50 -2.74
CA PRO A 54 -4.28 3.21 -2.67
C PRO A 54 -4.28 4.56 -3.40
N LEU A 55 -3.10 5.12 -3.69
CA LEU A 55 -2.96 6.36 -4.45
C LEU A 55 -2.72 6.13 -5.96
N ALA A 56 -2.66 4.88 -6.40
CA ALA A 56 -2.56 4.59 -7.83
C ALA A 56 -3.88 4.92 -8.53
N GLU A 57 -3.78 5.44 -9.76
CA GLU A 57 -4.94 5.59 -10.60
C GLU A 57 -5.58 4.23 -10.86
N GLN A 58 -6.90 4.15 -10.72
CA GLN A 58 -7.65 2.95 -11.07
C GLN A 58 -7.60 2.78 -12.60
N VAL A 59 -7.07 1.66 -13.03
CA VAL A 59 -7.09 1.29 -14.45
C VAL A 59 -8.34 0.46 -14.69
N ASP A 60 -9.19 0.92 -15.59
CA ASP A 60 -10.44 0.25 -15.97
C ASP A 60 -10.21 -1.25 -16.22
N GLY A 61 -10.98 -2.07 -15.52
CA GLY A 61 -10.99 -3.52 -15.65
C GLY A 61 -9.88 -4.29 -14.90
N ASN A 62 -8.93 -3.63 -14.24
CA ASN A 62 -7.82 -4.30 -13.55
C ASN A 62 -7.90 -4.27 -12.02
N THR A 63 -8.78 -3.46 -11.46
CA THR A 63 -8.94 -3.34 -10.01
C THR A 63 -10.39 -3.55 -9.63
N PHE A 64 -10.61 -4.32 -8.57
CA PHE A 64 -11.94 -4.46 -7.99
C PHE A 64 -12.22 -3.30 -7.05
N ASP A 65 -13.29 -2.57 -7.32
CA ASP A 65 -13.70 -1.44 -6.49
C ASP A 65 -14.47 -1.91 -5.25
N TRP A 66 -13.73 -2.18 -4.19
CA TRP A 66 -14.29 -2.56 -2.89
C TRP A 66 -15.18 -1.46 -2.30
N GLY A 67 -14.78 -0.21 -2.52
CA GLY A 67 -15.49 0.96 -2.00
C GLY A 67 -16.89 1.09 -2.56
N ALA A 68 -17.08 0.76 -3.84
CA ALA A 68 -18.40 0.78 -4.50
C ALA A 68 -19.41 -0.18 -3.86
N PHE A 69 -18.94 -1.27 -3.22
CA PHE A 69 -19.80 -2.25 -2.58
C PHE A 69 -19.92 -2.09 -1.07
N MET A 70 -18.83 -1.70 -0.40
CA MET A 70 -18.72 -1.71 1.05
C MET A 70 -18.57 -0.32 1.69
N GLY A 71 -18.50 0.73 0.86
CA GLY A 71 -18.18 2.09 1.29
C GLY A 71 -16.68 2.40 1.21
N GLU A 72 -16.35 3.64 0.84
CA GLU A 72 -14.96 4.06 0.50
C GLU A 72 -13.93 3.84 1.61
N THR A 73 -14.33 3.90 2.87
CA THR A 73 -13.45 3.67 4.03
C THR A 73 -13.79 2.37 4.76
N ASP A 74 -15.03 1.90 4.68
CA ASP A 74 -15.53 0.81 5.50
C ASP A 74 -14.95 -0.54 5.08
N TYR A 75 -14.62 -0.73 3.79
CA TYR A 75 -13.94 -1.94 3.34
C TYR A 75 -12.55 -2.11 3.97
N VAL A 76 -11.80 -1.02 4.18
CA VAL A 76 -10.49 -1.06 4.84
C VAL A 76 -10.66 -1.39 6.32
N ARG A 77 -11.64 -0.79 6.98
CA ARG A 77 -11.97 -1.07 8.39
C ARG A 77 -12.36 -2.53 8.59
N ALA A 78 -13.23 -3.05 7.71
CA ALA A 78 -13.61 -4.45 7.73
C ALA A 78 -12.41 -5.37 7.53
N ALA A 79 -11.54 -5.09 6.56
CA ALA A 79 -10.34 -5.87 6.28
C ALA A 79 -9.37 -5.89 7.49
N VAL A 80 -9.15 -4.76 8.15
CA VAL A 80 -8.32 -4.66 9.37
C VAL A 80 -8.92 -5.52 10.48
N GLN A 81 -10.22 -5.43 10.72
CA GLN A 81 -10.90 -6.19 11.77
C GLN A 81 -10.83 -7.70 11.48
N MET A 82 -11.16 -8.13 10.26
CA MET A 82 -11.08 -9.54 9.84
C MET A 82 -9.67 -10.11 10.02
N ALA A 83 -8.63 -9.36 9.65
CA ALA A 83 -7.25 -9.79 9.82
C ALA A 83 -6.89 -9.97 11.30
N ARG A 84 -7.28 -9.04 12.17
CA ARG A 84 -6.97 -9.09 13.61
C ARG A 84 -7.76 -10.18 14.34
N ASP A 85 -9.01 -10.41 13.96
CA ASP A 85 -9.85 -11.43 14.59
C ASP A 85 -9.43 -12.86 14.23
N THR A 86 -8.63 -13.03 13.16
CA THR A 86 -8.17 -14.34 12.70
C THR A 86 -7.06 -14.93 13.58
N VAL A 87 -6.25 -14.09 14.23
CA VAL A 87 -5.08 -14.55 15.01
C VAL A 87 -5.05 -13.93 16.41
N SER A 88 -4.48 -14.67 17.36
CA SER A 88 -4.35 -14.24 18.76
C SER A 88 -3.05 -13.47 19.06
N HIS A 89 -2.07 -13.52 18.17
CA HIS A 89 -0.81 -12.79 18.33
C HIS A 89 -0.88 -11.37 17.77
N ASN A 90 0.09 -10.54 18.15
CA ASN A 90 0.15 -9.15 17.68
C ASN A 90 0.55 -9.11 16.20
N LEU A 91 -0.41 -8.73 15.35
CA LEU A 91 -0.24 -8.62 13.90
C LEU A 91 -0.06 -7.16 13.52
N ASN A 92 1.03 -6.84 12.80
CA ASN A 92 1.22 -5.49 12.27
C ASN A 92 0.60 -5.37 10.87
N LEU A 93 -0.25 -4.37 10.69
CA LEU A 93 -0.92 -4.09 9.42
C LEU A 93 -0.38 -2.79 8.82
N TYR A 94 0.06 -2.87 7.57
CA TYR A 94 0.66 -1.76 6.84
C TYR A 94 -0.18 -1.38 5.63
N VAL A 95 -0.12 -0.11 5.26
CA VAL A 95 -0.54 0.37 3.94
C VAL A 95 0.71 0.57 3.09
N SER A 96 0.74 -0.02 1.88
CA SER A 96 1.88 0.08 0.99
C SER A 96 1.61 1.01 -0.18
N ASN A 97 2.64 1.79 -0.57
CA ASN A 97 2.59 2.59 -1.77
C ASN A 97 3.97 2.73 -2.43
N THR A 98 3.97 2.80 -3.75
CA THR A 98 5.17 3.06 -4.55
C THR A 98 5.45 4.55 -4.61
N PHE A 99 6.73 4.91 -4.44
CA PHE A 99 7.26 6.25 -4.64
C PHE A 99 8.26 6.17 -5.79
N ALA A 100 7.91 6.80 -6.90
CA ALA A 100 8.69 6.78 -8.13
C ALA A 100 9.55 8.04 -8.26
N PRO A 101 10.61 8.03 -9.09
CA PRO A 101 11.50 9.17 -9.24
C PRO A 101 10.86 10.43 -9.84
N GLU A 102 9.73 10.27 -10.53
CA GLU A 102 8.91 11.33 -11.11
C GLU A 102 7.88 11.93 -10.15
N ASP A 103 7.65 11.27 -8.99
CA ASP A 103 6.69 11.75 -7.99
C ASP A 103 7.23 12.98 -7.25
N ASP A 104 6.32 13.89 -6.86
CA ASP A 104 6.54 14.73 -5.69
C ASP A 104 6.38 13.85 -4.45
N VAL A 105 7.49 13.26 -4.00
CA VAL A 105 7.48 12.25 -2.92
C VAL A 105 6.98 12.80 -1.59
N VAL A 106 7.13 14.12 -1.35
CA VAL A 106 6.63 14.78 -0.13
C VAL A 106 5.12 14.92 -0.18
N ALA A 107 4.60 15.49 -1.28
CA ALA A 107 3.16 15.63 -1.47
C ALA A 107 2.45 14.26 -1.48
N LYS A 108 3.06 13.25 -2.09
CA LYS A 108 2.52 11.88 -2.11
C LYS A 108 2.52 11.24 -0.72
N ALA A 109 3.55 11.50 0.09
CA ALA A 109 3.58 11.05 1.48
C ALA A 109 2.46 11.70 2.30
N ASP A 110 2.26 13.00 2.17
CA ASP A 110 1.18 13.72 2.86
C ASP A 110 -0.21 13.19 2.45
N GLN A 111 -0.42 12.89 1.17
CA GLN A 111 -1.66 12.27 0.68
C GLN A 111 -1.88 10.88 1.30
N LEU A 112 -0.83 10.04 1.36
CA LEU A 112 -0.92 8.72 1.96
C LEU A 112 -1.21 8.78 3.46
N ILE A 113 -0.58 9.72 4.18
CA ILE A 113 -0.81 9.96 5.60
C ILE A 113 -2.25 10.40 5.85
N ALA A 114 -2.76 11.35 5.07
CA ALA A 114 -4.13 11.81 5.16
C ALA A 114 -5.14 10.68 4.89
N LEU A 115 -4.89 9.88 3.86
CA LEU A 115 -5.73 8.74 3.49
C LEU A 115 -5.76 7.68 4.61
N VAL A 116 -4.59 7.29 5.14
CA VAL A 116 -4.53 6.33 6.26
C VAL A 116 -5.27 6.87 7.48
N SER A 117 -5.12 8.16 7.79
CA SER A 117 -5.82 8.79 8.90
C SER A 117 -7.34 8.76 8.72
N SER A 118 -7.85 8.82 7.49
CA SER A 118 -9.29 8.74 7.21
C SER A 118 -9.90 7.35 7.46
N PHE A 119 -9.09 6.30 7.40
CA PHE A 119 -9.52 4.93 7.70
C PHE A 119 -9.58 4.64 9.19
N GLU A 120 -8.77 5.33 10.00
CA GLU A 120 -8.59 5.03 11.40
C GLU A 120 -9.74 5.53 12.27
N ASP A 121 -10.07 4.73 13.26
CA ASP A 121 -11.02 5.06 14.33
C ASP A 121 -10.56 4.35 15.63
N SER A 122 -11.43 4.31 16.64
CA SER A 122 -11.12 3.66 17.93
C SER A 122 -10.89 2.14 17.84
N LYS A 123 -11.28 1.50 16.74
CA LYS A 123 -11.18 0.04 16.51
C LYS A 123 -10.22 -0.31 15.37
N THR A 124 -10.06 0.61 14.42
CA THR A 124 -9.26 0.41 13.22
C THR A 124 -7.94 1.14 13.36
N VAL A 125 -6.87 0.39 13.56
CA VAL A 125 -5.50 0.92 13.69
C VAL A 125 -4.63 0.33 12.60
N ILE A 126 -3.99 1.20 11.81
CA ILE A 126 -2.94 0.87 10.85
C ILE A 126 -1.59 1.09 11.55
N ASP A 127 -0.76 0.04 11.63
CA ASP A 127 0.50 0.09 12.40
C ASP A 127 1.61 0.86 11.69
N GLY A 128 1.54 0.97 10.35
CA GLY A 128 2.59 1.66 9.62
C GLY A 128 2.41 1.76 8.13
N TYR A 129 3.46 2.32 7.52
CA TYR A 129 3.59 2.50 6.08
C TYR A 129 4.65 1.55 5.53
N ASN A 130 4.37 0.93 4.40
CA ASN A 130 5.30 0.10 3.68
C ASN A 130 5.66 0.78 2.35
N ILE A 131 6.89 1.26 2.25
CA ILE A 131 7.36 2.08 1.14
C ILE A 131 8.04 1.19 0.09
N LEU A 132 7.58 1.28 -1.16
CA LEU A 132 8.27 0.76 -2.33
C LEU A 132 8.99 1.95 -2.97
N LEU A 133 10.28 2.11 -2.66
CA LEU A 133 11.03 3.31 -2.99
C LEU A 133 11.88 3.09 -4.25
N ASN A 134 11.54 3.82 -5.31
CA ASN A 134 12.33 3.91 -6.52
C ASN A 134 12.92 5.31 -6.62
N VAL A 135 14.24 5.43 -6.65
CA VAL A 135 14.93 6.72 -6.72
C VAL A 135 15.88 6.77 -7.90
N LYS A 136 16.27 7.97 -8.32
CA LYS A 136 17.34 8.19 -9.30
C LYS A 136 18.51 8.91 -8.65
N TYR A 137 19.70 8.39 -8.89
CA TYR A 137 20.93 9.12 -8.64
C TYR A 137 21.22 10.09 -9.80
N SER A 138 21.58 11.32 -9.49
CA SER A 138 21.99 12.34 -10.45
C SER A 138 23.46 12.68 -10.26
N THR A 139 24.20 12.78 -11.37
CA THR A 139 25.58 13.31 -11.36
C THR A 139 25.62 14.83 -11.27
N ASP A 140 24.52 15.52 -11.48
CA ASP A 140 24.37 16.95 -11.18
C ASP A 140 24.16 17.15 -9.69
N ALA A 141 25.08 17.85 -9.05
CA ALA A 141 25.10 17.99 -7.60
C ALA A 141 23.87 18.73 -7.03
N ALA A 142 23.33 19.70 -7.77
CA ALA A 142 22.16 20.45 -7.32
C ALA A 142 20.89 19.58 -7.37
N THR A 143 20.73 18.82 -8.43
CA THR A 143 19.64 17.84 -8.59
C THR A 143 19.74 16.73 -7.53
N GLN A 144 20.95 16.21 -7.29
CA GLN A 144 21.15 15.16 -6.28
C GLN A 144 20.79 15.66 -4.89
N LEU A 145 21.24 16.85 -4.50
CA LEU A 145 20.90 17.45 -3.21
C LEU A 145 19.39 17.69 -3.06
N ALA A 146 18.72 18.12 -4.13
CA ALA A 146 17.27 18.29 -4.12
C ALA A 146 16.54 16.93 -3.89
N ASN A 147 16.99 15.87 -4.57
CA ASN A 147 16.43 14.52 -4.39
C ASN A 147 16.64 14.02 -2.95
N GLU A 148 17.82 14.16 -2.38
CA GLU A 148 18.14 13.79 -1.00
C GLU A 148 17.27 14.55 0.00
N THR A 149 17.10 15.84 -0.22
CA THR A 149 16.25 16.72 0.60
C THR A 149 14.79 16.28 0.55
N ALA A 150 14.27 15.97 -0.64
CA ALA A 150 12.89 15.51 -0.81
C ALA A 150 12.65 14.17 -0.09
N ILE A 151 13.56 13.19 -0.25
CA ILE A 151 13.46 11.90 0.44
C ILE A 151 13.55 12.06 1.95
N SER A 152 14.49 12.88 2.45
CA SER A 152 14.59 13.17 3.88
C SER A 152 13.29 13.78 4.43
N ASN A 153 12.69 14.73 3.70
CA ASN A 153 11.43 15.35 4.11
C ASN A 153 10.25 14.36 4.07
N MET A 154 10.18 13.49 3.07
CA MET A 154 9.21 12.40 3.00
C MET A 154 9.29 11.51 4.26
N PHE A 155 10.48 11.05 4.63
CA PHE A 155 10.64 10.21 5.83
C PHE A 155 10.34 10.96 7.11
N LYS A 156 10.66 12.25 7.20
CA LYS A 156 10.27 13.10 8.35
C LYS A 156 8.75 13.22 8.48
N ALA A 157 8.02 13.34 7.37
CA ALA A 157 6.57 13.36 7.39
C ALA A 157 5.99 12.04 7.94
N PHE A 158 6.49 10.89 7.46
CA PHE A 158 6.09 9.60 8.01
C PHE A 158 6.46 9.45 9.49
N ALA A 159 7.67 9.82 9.89
CA ALA A 159 8.12 9.74 11.28
C ALA A 159 7.26 10.60 12.23
N ALA A 160 6.80 11.76 11.77
CA ALA A 160 5.92 12.65 12.55
C ALA A 160 4.57 11.99 12.91
N THR A 161 4.14 10.95 12.19
CA THR A 161 2.92 10.20 12.51
C THR A 161 3.08 9.27 13.72
N GLY A 162 4.30 8.98 14.14
CA GLY A 162 4.61 8.00 15.19
C GLY A 162 4.39 6.53 14.77
N LYS A 163 3.99 6.28 13.52
CA LYS A 163 3.76 4.94 12.98
C LYS A 163 5.06 4.29 12.49
N LYS A 164 5.05 2.97 12.38
CA LYS A 164 6.18 2.22 11.82
C LYS A 164 6.35 2.54 10.34
N VAL A 165 7.61 2.62 9.90
CA VAL A 165 7.95 2.76 8.48
C VAL A 165 8.82 1.57 8.07
N ARG A 166 8.50 0.97 6.92
CA ARG A 166 9.23 -0.14 6.34
C ARG A 166 9.49 0.13 4.87
N ILE A 167 10.69 -0.16 4.39
CA ILE A 167 11.01 -0.20 2.97
C ILE A 167 11.04 -1.68 2.55
N SER A 168 10.10 -2.11 1.71
CA SER A 168 10.03 -3.51 1.25
C SER A 168 10.60 -3.71 -0.14
N ASN A 169 10.72 -2.66 -0.92
CA ASN A 169 11.38 -2.65 -2.22
C ASN A 169 12.17 -1.35 -2.35
N PHE A 170 13.45 -1.48 -2.71
CA PHE A 170 14.32 -0.34 -2.89
C PHE A 170 15.08 -0.48 -4.21
N ARG A 171 14.96 0.54 -5.07
CA ARG A 171 15.64 0.58 -6.36
C ARG A 171 16.29 1.94 -6.55
N ILE A 172 17.54 1.94 -7.03
CA ILE A 172 18.24 3.13 -7.48
C ILE A 172 18.50 3.00 -8.98
N GLY A 173 17.94 3.93 -9.77
CA GLY A 173 18.30 4.14 -11.16
C GLY A 173 19.42 5.18 -11.27
N VAL A 174 20.20 5.11 -12.32
CA VAL A 174 21.18 6.14 -12.70
C VAL A 174 20.74 6.74 -14.03
N ALA A 175 20.65 8.06 -14.09
CA ALA A 175 20.36 8.74 -15.35
C ALA A 175 21.50 8.50 -16.36
N ASP A 176 21.16 8.23 -17.61
CA ASP A 176 22.11 8.04 -18.73
C ASP A 176 23.11 6.89 -18.56
N ALA A 177 22.70 5.81 -17.98
CA ALA A 177 23.50 4.67 -17.57
C ALA A 177 24.04 3.74 -18.70
N GLN A 178 24.38 4.27 -19.87
CA GLN A 178 25.03 3.45 -20.93
C GLN A 178 26.45 2.99 -20.53
N SER A 179 27.13 3.73 -19.67
CA SER A 179 28.39 3.31 -19.04
C SER A 179 28.56 3.95 -17.66
N ILE A 180 28.35 3.18 -16.60
CA ILE A 180 28.53 3.68 -15.23
C ILE A 180 30.01 3.55 -14.86
N SER A 181 30.69 4.68 -14.65
CA SER A 181 32.08 4.70 -14.17
C SER A 181 32.22 4.12 -12.76
N ALA A 182 33.45 3.79 -12.33
CA ALA A 182 33.71 3.33 -10.97
C ALA A 182 33.28 4.36 -9.91
N ASP A 183 33.53 5.64 -10.18
CA ASP A 183 33.16 6.74 -9.26
C ASP A 183 31.67 6.86 -9.11
N VAL A 184 30.89 6.77 -10.20
CA VAL A 184 29.42 6.79 -10.13
C VAL A 184 28.88 5.58 -9.34
N ARG A 185 29.48 4.38 -9.50
CA ARG A 185 29.10 3.21 -8.69
C ARG A 185 29.33 3.44 -7.20
N THR A 186 30.46 4.05 -6.84
CA THR A 186 30.78 4.40 -5.46
C THR A 186 29.77 5.42 -4.91
N ALA A 187 29.48 6.48 -5.65
CA ALA A 187 28.52 7.50 -5.23
C ALA A 187 27.09 6.95 -5.09
N VAL A 188 26.67 6.03 -5.97
CA VAL A 188 25.37 5.34 -5.84
C VAL A 188 25.35 4.47 -4.58
N ALA A 189 26.43 3.79 -4.23
CA ALA A 189 26.51 2.99 -3.01
C ALA A 189 26.46 3.88 -1.75
N GLU A 190 27.12 5.03 -1.76
CA GLU A 190 27.05 6.03 -0.69
C GLU A 190 25.62 6.61 -0.54
N TYR A 191 24.97 6.91 -1.66
CA TYR A 191 23.58 7.37 -1.66
C TYR A 191 22.61 6.29 -1.12
N CYS A 192 22.83 5.03 -1.49
CA CYS A 192 22.10 3.89 -0.93
C CYS A 192 22.26 3.83 0.60
N ALA A 193 23.50 3.94 1.09
CA ALA A 193 23.77 3.95 2.52
C ALA A 193 23.12 5.14 3.23
N TYR A 194 23.11 6.31 2.62
CA TYR A 194 22.45 7.52 3.15
C TYR A 194 20.95 7.32 3.33
N ILE A 195 20.26 6.71 2.37
CA ILE A 195 18.79 6.49 2.44
C ILE A 195 18.43 5.46 3.52
N LEU A 196 19.32 4.48 3.77
CA LEU A 196 19.04 3.35 4.68
C LEU A 196 19.53 3.58 6.13
N GLN A 197 20.12 4.74 6.43
CA GLN A 197 20.50 5.15 7.78
C GLN A 197 19.35 5.82 8.53
#